data_d6c68a54fe7d555e62a5019ec1dc58df
#
_entry.id   d6c68a54fe7d555e62a5019ec1dc58df
#
_cell.length_a   1.000
_cell.length_b   1.000
_cell.length_c   1.000
_cell.angle_alpha   90.00
_cell.angle_beta   90.00
_cell.angle_gamma   90.00
#
_symmetry.space_group_name_H-M   'P 1'
#
loop_
_entity.id
_entity.type
_entity.pdbx_description
1 polymer ?
#
loop_
_entity_poly.entity_id
_entity_poly.type
_entity_poly.pdbx_seq_one_letter_code
_entity_poly.pdbx_strand_id
1 'polypeptide(L)'
;ANVVLCQKGIDDIVQHYLSKANILAVRRIKESDMSKLAKATGARIVGNVNDLSEKDLGLAQNVEEKQIENDNWVFVEGCKNPKAVTVLIRGGSQRVIDEAERSIHDALMVVKDVVERPLMLVGGGAPEAYVALKLRTWSQSLSGREQLAVEKFAEALESIPLALAKNAGMNPIDAITQLRSKHAAGEKFVGVDVINGKIDD
;
A
#
# COMPACT_ATOMS: atom_id res chain seq x y z
N ALA A 1 2.61 21.74 28.44
CA ALA A 1 3.11 21.15 27.19
C ALA A 1 4.47 21.78 26.85
N ASN A 2 5.39 20.99 26.37
CA ASN A 2 6.73 21.41 25.96
C ASN A 2 6.88 21.48 24.45
N VAL A 3 5.92 20.92 23.73
CA VAL A 3 5.92 20.84 22.25
C VAL A 3 4.55 21.22 21.73
N VAL A 4 4.53 22.04 20.68
CA VAL A 4 3.33 22.43 19.93
C VAL A 4 3.53 22.03 18.47
N LEU A 5 2.62 21.20 17.96
CA LEU A 5 2.60 20.74 16.58
C LEU A 5 1.38 21.36 15.88
N CYS A 6 1.60 22.15 14.82
CA CYS A 6 0.54 22.89 14.15
C CYS A 6 0.49 22.56 12.65
N GLN A 7 -0.69 22.27 12.14
CA GLN A 7 -0.94 22.05 10.70
C GLN A 7 -0.82 23.36 9.90
N LYS A 8 -1.22 24.47 10.49
CA LYS A 8 -1.20 25.79 9.86
C LYS A 8 0.10 26.54 10.19
N GLY A 9 0.22 27.76 9.67
CA GLY A 9 1.27 28.67 10.07
C GLY A 9 1.13 29.10 11.54
N ILE A 10 2.24 29.49 12.14
CA ILE A 10 2.29 30.12 13.45
C ILE A 10 2.86 31.53 13.21
N ASP A 11 2.18 32.55 13.72
CA ASP A 11 2.59 33.93 13.63
C ASP A 11 3.93 34.16 14.31
N ASP A 12 4.77 35.06 13.79
CA ASP A 12 6.13 35.27 14.28
C ASP A 12 6.14 35.78 15.73
N ILE A 13 5.15 36.58 16.12
CA ILE A 13 5.00 37.06 17.50
C ILE A 13 4.70 35.85 18.41
N VAL A 14 3.85 34.94 18.00
CA VAL A 14 3.53 33.71 18.76
C VAL A 14 4.77 32.82 18.89
N GLN A 15 5.52 32.64 17.79
CA GLN A 15 6.80 31.90 17.84
C GLN A 15 7.78 32.48 18.88
N HIS A 16 7.89 33.81 18.93
CA HIS A 16 8.74 34.47 19.94
C HIS A 16 8.30 34.14 21.37
N TYR A 17 6.99 34.17 21.65
CA TYR A 17 6.49 33.81 22.99
C TYR A 17 6.68 32.33 23.31
N LEU A 18 6.47 31.43 22.35
CA LEU A 18 6.73 30.01 22.54
C LEU A 18 8.22 29.73 22.82
N SER A 19 9.10 30.36 22.07
CA SER A 19 10.55 30.28 22.31
C SER A 19 10.95 30.79 23.70
N LYS A 20 10.41 31.93 24.15
CA LYS A 20 10.63 32.43 25.50
C LYS A 20 10.16 31.48 26.60
N ALA A 21 9.10 30.71 26.31
CA ALA A 21 8.56 29.72 27.22
C ALA A 21 9.27 28.35 27.13
N ASN A 22 10.35 28.23 26.34
CA ASN A 22 11.05 26.98 26.04
C ASN A 22 10.13 25.89 25.46
N ILE A 23 9.20 26.31 24.62
CA ILE A 23 8.27 25.39 23.91
C ILE A 23 8.74 25.21 22.47
N LEU A 24 9.05 23.97 22.07
CA LEU A 24 9.34 23.65 20.69
C LEU A 24 8.05 23.75 19.85
N ALA A 25 8.08 24.56 18.80
CA ALA A 25 6.92 24.77 17.94
C ALA A 25 7.22 24.37 16.49
N VAL A 26 6.46 23.43 15.96
CA VAL A 26 6.58 22.98 14.56
C VAL A 26 5.33 23.39 13.80
N ARG A 27 5.53 24.09 12.69
CA ARG A 27 4.43 24.62 11.83
C ARG A 27 4.32 23.90 10.52
N ARG A 28 3.16 24.01 9.86
CA ARG A 28 2.89 23.49 8.50
C ARG A 28 3.07 21.97 8.37
N ILE A 29 2.73 21.24 9.42
CA ILE A 29 2.74 19.78 9.38
C ILE A 29 1.56 19.30 8.53
N LYS A 30 1.81 18.34 7.65
CA LYS A 30 0.77 17.73 6.82
C LYS A 30 -0.27 17.02 7.70
N GLU A 31 -1.52 17.01 7.28
CA GLU A 31 -2.62 16.38 8.03
C GLU A 31 -2.39 14.88 8.27
N SER A 32 -1.84 14.19 7.25
CA SER A 32 -1.46 12.78 7.38
C SER A 32 -0.44 12.53 8.49
N ASP A 33 0.54 13.44 8.62
CA ASP A 33 1.60 13.32 9.64
C ASP A 33 1.08 13.72 11.02
N MET A 34 0.19 14.72 11.12
CA MET A 34 -0.52 15.04 12.36
C MET A 34 -1.30 13.83 12.89
N SER A 35 -2.00 13.11 12.00
CA SER A 35 -2.76 11.90 12.39
C SER A 35 -1.82 10.78 12.88
N LYS A 36 -0.66 10.61 12.26
CA LYS A 36 0.37 9.65 12.69
C LYS A 36 0.96 10.03 14.05
N LEU A 37 1.33 11.31 14.22
CA LEU A 37 1.85 11.84 15.47
C LEU A 37 0.84 11.68 16.62
N ALA A 38 -0.44 11.97 16.38
CA ALA A 38 -1.50 11.76 17.37
C ALA A 38 -1.59 10.28 17.79
N LYS A 39 -1.52 9.36 16.83
CA LYS A 39 -1.53 7.91 17.11
C LYS A 39 -0.28 7.44 17.85
N ALA A 40 0.89 7.99 17.53
CA ALA A 40 2.16 7.62 18.15
C ALA A 40 2.26 8.11 19.59
N THR A 41 1.87 9.36 19.85
CA THR A 41 2.00 10.01 21.16
C THR A 41 0.79 9.81 22.07
N GLY A 42 -0.36 9.44 21.51
CA GLY A 42 -1.64 9.41 22.20
C GLY A 42 -2.32 10.78 22.35
N ALA A 43 -1.78 11.82 21.70
CA ALA A 43 -2.37 13.14 21.67
C ALA A 43 -3.68 13.18 20.88
N ARG A 44 -4.52 14.16 21.17
CA ARG A 44 -5.73 14.45 20.40
C ARG A 44 -5.54 15.71 19.55
N ILE A 45 -5.93 15.64 18.29
CA ILE A 45 -5.92 16.81 17.39
C ILE A 45 -7.14 17.67 17.73
N VAL A 46 -6.90 18.94 18.00
CA VAL A 46 -7.92 19.93 18.36
C VAL A 46 -7.95 21.03 17.30
N GLY A 47 -9.14 21.38 16.83
CA GLY A 47 -9.31 22.38 15.78
C GLY A 47 -9.24 23.83 16.26
N ASN A 48 -9.51 24.06 17.54
CA ASN A 48 -9.52 25.40 18.14
C ASN A 48 -8.67 25.41 19.41
N VAL A 49 -7.78 26.40 19.54
CA VAL A 49 -6.88 26.54 20.68
C VAL A 49 -7.65 26.69 22.01
N ASN A 50 -8.83 27.31 21.99
CA ASN A 50 -9.66 27.48 23.19
C ASN A 50 -10.23 26.17 23.76
N ASP A 51 -10.27 25.11 22.95
CA ASP A 51 -10.80 23.81 23.35
C ASP A 51 -9.70 22.86 23.87
N LEU A 52 -8.43 23.34 23.93
CA LEU A 52 -7.31 22.56 24.43
C LEU A 52 -7.44 22.28 25.93
N SER A 53 -7.27 21.03 26.30
CA SER A 53 -7.28 20.55 27.67
C SER A 53 -6.07 19.64 27.96
N GLU A 54 -5.80 19.37 29.21
CA GLU A 54 -4.75 18.43 29.61
C GLU A 54 -4.96 17.01 29.06
N LYS A 55 -6.21 16.63 28.80
CA LYS A 55 -6.58 15.33 28.25
C LYS A 55 -6.20 15.14 26.77
N ASP A 56 -5.90 16.24 26.09
CA ASP A 56 -5.52 16.26 24.68
C ASP A 56 -4.01 16.13 24.49
N LEU A 57 -3.25 16.16 25.57
CA LEU A 57 -1.80 16.06 25.54
C LEU A 57 -1.35 14.63 25.24
N GLY A 58 -0.38 14.51 24.35
CA GLY A 58 0.38 13.29 24.12
C GLY A 58 1.67 13.26 24.92
N LEU A 59 2.31 12.10 24.93
CA LEU A 59 3.58 11.89 25.62
C LEU A 59 4.58 11.23 24.68
N ALA A 60 5.78 11.82 24.62
CA ALA A 60 6.97 11.24 24.02
C ALA A 60 8.14 11.38 25.01
N GLN A 61 9.09 10.47 24.94
CA GLN A 61 10.25 10.51 25.82
C GLN A 61 11.22 11.62 25.40
N ASN A 62 11.40 11.78 24.08
CA ASN A 62 12.26 12.81 23.50
C ASN A 62 11.59 13.42 22.27
N VAL A 63 11.68 14.74 22.15
CA VAL A 63 11.34 15.48 20.93
C VAL A 63 12.46 16.46 20.66
N GLU A 64 13.16 16.30 19.56
CA GLU A 64 14.30 17.14 19.21
C GLU A 64 14.28 17.55 17.75
N GLU A 65 14.84 18.70 17.47
CA GLU A 65 15.13 19.18 16.12
C GLU A 65 16.62 18.95 15.83
N LYS A 66 16.91 18.32 14.69
CA LYS A 66 18.26 18.11 14.19
C LYS A 66 18.38 18.68 12.80
N GLN A 67 19.41 19.45 12.55
CA GLN A 67 19.79 19.85 11.21
C GLN A 67 20.53 18.69 10.53
N ILE A 68 19.99 18.21 9.41
CA ILE A 68 20.63 17.20 8.57
C ILE A 68 20.82 17.82 7.19
N GLU A 69 22.07 18.08 6.83
CA GLU A 69 22.44 18.84 5.64
C GLU A 69 21.82 20.26 5.67
N ASN A 70 20.88 20.54 4.74
CA ASN A 70 20.23 21.84 4.65
C ASN A 70 18.79 21.84 5.21
N ASP A 71 18.32 20.70 5.71
CA ASP A 71 16.96 20.53 6.20
C ASP A 71 16.91 20.35 7.74
N ASN A 72 15.90 20.94 8.35
CA ASN A 72 15.61 20.75 9.76
C ASN A 72 14.61 19.59 9.93
N TRP A 73 15.04 18.57 10.66
CA TRP A 73 14.26 17.38 10.94
C TRP A 73 13.81 17.37 12.40
N VAL A 74 12.55 17.04 12.62
CA VAL A 74 12.01 16.86 13.98
C VAL A 74 11.82 15.37 14.24
N PHE A 75 12.46 14.89 15.31
CA PHE A 75 12.38 13.51 15.78
C PHE A 75 11.47 13.45 16.99
N VAL A 76 10.52 12.52 16.97
CA VAL A 76 9.63 12.22 18.10
C VAL A 76 9.87 10.75 18.48
N GLU A 77 10.51 10.53 19.62
CA GLU A 77 11.04 9.21 20.00
C GLU A 77 10.52 8.76 21.36
N GLY A 78 10.59 7.44 21.61
CA GLY A 78 10.25 6.87 22.90
C GLY A 78 8.78 7.01 23.29
N CYS A 79 7.86 6.96 22.33
CA CYS A 79 6.43 6.91 22.61
C CYS A 79 6.08 5.59 23.32
N LYS A 80 5.32 5.67 24.42
CA LYS A 80 5.06 4.52 25.30
C LYS A 80 4.29 3.39 24.63
N ASN A 81 3.41 3.71 23.67
CA ASN A 81 2.64 2.74 22.93
C ASN A 81 2.44 3.21 21.48
N PRO A 82 3.50 3.18 20.67
CA PRO A 82 3.46 3.75 19.33
C PRO A 82 2.55 2.92 18.42
N LYS A 83 1.47 3.54 17.94
CA LYS A 83 0.59 2.98 16.90
C LYS A 83 0.96 3.48 15.50
N ALA A 84 2.06 4.16 15.37
CA ALA A 84 2.63 4.62 14.12
C ALA A 84 4.15 4.64 14.23
N VAL A 85 4.82 4.27 13.14
CA VAL A 85 6.27 4.28 13.00
C VAL A 85 6.65 4.94 11.68
N THR A 86 7.87 5.45 11.60
CA THR A 86 8.43 6.01 10.37
C THR A 86 9.57 5.12 9.90
N VAL A 87 9.56 4.78 8.62
CA VAL A 87 10.67 4.13 7.94
C VAL A 87 11.42 5.20 7.15
N LEU A 88 12.64 5.52 7.57
CA LEU A 88 13.49 6.49 6.88
C LEU A 88 14.35 5.78 5.85
N ILE A 89 14.17 6.13 4.57
CA ILE A 89 14.92 5.59 3.45
C ILE A 89 15.99 6.60 3.06
N ARG A 90 17.24 6.14 2.94
CA ARG A 90 18.38 6.94 2.49
C ARG A 90 19.04 6.26 1.28
N GLY A 91 19.49 7.05 0.32
CA GLY A 91 20.13 6.52 -0.88
C GLY A 91 21.00 7.55 -1.57
N GLY A 92 21.84 7.12 -2.48
CA GLY A 92 22.79 7.97 -3.20
C GLY A 92 22.16 8.86 -4.28
N SER A 93 20.90 8.63 -4.65
CA SER A 93 20.16 9.48 -5.59
C SER A 93 18.65 9.41 -5.30
N GLN A 94 17.93 10.46 -5.68
CA GLN A 94 16.48 10.53 -5.51
C GLN A 94 15.77 9.36 -6.21
N ARG A 95 16.20 8.99 -7.40
CA ARG A 95 15.63 7.86 -8.16
C ARG A 95 15.72 6.52 -7.41
N VAL A 96 16.84 6.28 -6.73
CA VAL A 96 17.03 5.07 -5.92
C VAL A 96 16.14 5.10 -4.68
N ILE A 97 15.98 6.28 -4.06
CA ILE A 97 15.09 6.47 -2.91
C ILE A 97 13.63 6.22 -3.30
N ASP A 98 13.17 6.82 -4.41
CA ASP A 98 11.79 6.68 -4.90
C ASP A 98 11.46 5.21 -5.24
N GLU A 99 12.40 4.48 -5.86
CA GLU A 99 12.22 3.06 -6.17
C GLU A 99 12.19 2.20 -4.90
N ALA A 100 13.04 2.49 -3.94
CA ALA A 100 13.05 1.78 -2.65
C ALA A 100 11.77 2.07 -1.86
N GLU A 101 11.28 3.33 -1.85
CA GLU A 101 10.01 3.71 -1.22
C GLU A 101 8.85 2.94 -1.83
N ARG A 102 8.76 2.89 -3.17
CA ARG A 102 7.72 2.16 -3.89
C ARG A 102 7.74 0.66 -3.57
N SER A 103 8.92 0.05 -3.61
CA SER A 103 9.09 -1.38 -3.34
C SER A 103 8.71 -1.75 -1.90
N ILE A 104 9.10 -0.92 -0.92
CA ILE A 104 8.74 -1.13 0.49
C ILE A 104 7.24 -0.93 0.68
N HIS A 105 6.65 0.08 0.04
CA HIS A 105 5.21 0.32 0.11
C HIS A 105 4.42 -0.87 -0.43
N ASP A 106 4.79 -1.38 -1.60
CA ASP A 106 4.14 -2.55 -2.22
C ASP A 106 4.24 -3.79 -1.30
N ALA A 107 5.41 -4.05 -0.75
CA ALA A 107 5.60 -5.15 0.20
C ALA A 107 4.74 -5.00 1.46
N LEU A 108 4.67 -3.81 2.03
CA LEU A 108 3.84 -3.52 3.21
C LEU A 108 2.35 -3.70 2.91
N MET A 109 1.89 -3.31 1.72
CA MET A 109 0.48 -3.47 1.33
C MET A 109 0.12 -4.95 1.17
N VAL A 110 0.99 -5.77 0.59
CA VAL A 110 0.78 -7.23 0.52
C VAL A 110 0.70 -7.85 1.91
N VAL A 111 1.62 -7.49 2.82
CA VAL A 111 1.57 -7.99 4.21
C VAL A 111 0.29 -7.56 4.92
N LYS A 112 -0.14 -6.30 4.73
CA LYS A 112 -1.40 -5.78 5.26
C LYS A 112 -2.58 -6.61 4.78
N ASP A 113 -2.66 -6.89 3.48
CA ASP A 113 -3.77 -7.65 2.88
C ASP A 113 -3.83 -9.07 3.45
N VAL A 114 -2.69 -9.73 3.64
CA VAL A 114 -2.61 -11.07 4.26
C VAL A 114 -3.03 -11.04 5.74
N VAL A 115 -2.69 -9.97 6.48
CA VAL A 115 -3.11 -9.81 7.88
C VAL A 115 -4.62 -9.54 8.00
N GLU A 116 -5.18 -8.71 7.11
CA GLU A 116 -6.60 -8.37 7.11
C GLU A 116 -7.47 -9.52 6.58
N ARG A 117 -6.98 -10.24 5.56
CA ARG A 117 -7.67 -11.37 4.92
C ARG A 117 -6.66 -12.46 4.55
N PRO A 118 -6.45 -13.47 5.42
CA PRO A 118 -5.45 -14.52 5.21
C PRO A 118 -5.88 -15.53 4.12
N LEU A 119 -6.17 -15.03 2.94
CA LEU A 119 -6.54 -15.80 1.75
C LEU A 119 -5.58 -15.42 0.63
N MET A 120 -5.00 -16.42 -0.01
CA MET A 120 -4.12 -16.25 -1.16
C MET A 120 -4.69 -16.96 -2.38
N LEU A 121 -4.46 -16.38 -3.53
CA LEU A 121 -4.66 -16.99 -4.84
C LEU A 121 -3.31 -17.19 -5.51
N VAL A 122 -3.24 -18.18 -6.37
CA VAL A 122 -2.05 -18.38 -7.22
C VAL A 122 -1.99 -17.32 -8.30
N GLY A 123 -0.76 -16.99 -8.73
CA GLY A 123 -0.50 -16.03 -9.79
C GLY A 123 -0.59 -16.63 -11.20
N GLY A 124 0.11 -16.00 -12.14
CA GLY A 124 0.22 -16.53 -13.50
C GLY A 124 -1.07 -16.55 -14.32
N GLY A 125 -2.12 -15.82 -13.89
CA GLY A 125 -3.43 -15.86 -14.57
C GLY A 125 -4.21 -17.15 -14.35
N ALA A 126 -3.83 -17.97 -13.36
CA ALA A 126 -4.51 -19.23 -13.04
C ALA A 126 -5.99 -19.04 -12.64
N PRO A 127 -6.35 -18.10 -11.72
CA PRO A 127 -7.74 -17.86 -11.35
C PRO A 127 -8.60 -17.43 -12.55
N GLU A 128 -8.07 -16.52 -13.37
CA GLU A 128 -8.75 -15.98 -14.53
C GLU A 128 -9.05 -17.09 -15.56
N ALA A 129 -8.05 -17.91 -15.85
CA ALA A 129 -8.21 -19.04 -16.77
C ALA A 129 -9.18 -20.11 -16.24
N TYR A 130 -9.11 -20.42 -14.93
CA TYR A 130 -10.03 -21.37 -14.31
C TYR A 130 -11.48 -20.85 -14.28
N VAL A 131 -11.69 -19.59 -13.96
CA VAL A 131 -13.01 -18.95 -14.00
C VAL A 131 -13.53 -18.92 -15.44
N ALA A 132 -12.68 -18.58 -16.41
CA ALA A 132 -13.04 -18.60 -17.83
C ALA A 132 -13.52 -19.99 -18.28
N LEU A 133 -12.84 -21.07 -17.86
CA LEU A 133 -13.28 -22.44 -18.13
C LEU A 133 -14.67 -22.71 -17.53
N LYS A 134 -14.91 -22.31 -16.29
CA LYS A 134 -16.23 -22.49 -15.63
C LYS A 134 -17.33 -21.69 -16.32
N LEU A 135 -17.04 -20.45 -16.71
CA LEU A 135 -17.98 -19.60 -17.45
C LEU A 135 -18.34 -20.21 -18.82
N ARG A 136 -17.38 -20.78 -19.56
CA ARG A 136 -17.65 -21.47 -20.81
C ARG A 136 -18.55 -22.68 -20.59
N THR A 137 -18.31 -23.45 -19.54
CA THR A 137 -19.19 -24.59 -19.21
C THR A 137 -20.60 -24.11 -18.86
N TRP A 138 -20.72 -23.06 -18.09
CA TRP A 138 -22.01 -22.49 -17.71
C TRP A 138 -22.74 -21.85 -18.91
N SER A 139 -22.03 -21.21 -19.83
CA SER A 139 -22.61 -20.58 -21.02
C SER A 139 -23.40 -21.57 -21.88
N GLN A 140 -23.02 -22.84 -21.85
CA GLN A 140 -23.74 -23.90 -22.58
C GLN A 140 -25.17 -24.14 -22.07
N SER A 141 -25.47 -23.72 -20.83
CA SER A 141 -26.83 -23.77 -20.27
C SER A 141 -27.66 -22.54 -20.62
N LEU A 142 -27.06 -21.53 -21.22
CA LEU A 142 -27.72 -20.31 -21.67
C LEU A 142 -28.02 -20.35 -23.17
N SER A 143 -28.82 -19.40 -23.62
CA SER A 143 -29.17 -19.30 -25.03
C SER A 143 -29.11 -17.88 -25.57
N GLY A 144 -28.92 -17.75 -26.87
CA GLY A 144 -28.97 -16.48 -27.57
C GLY A 144 -27.90 -15.47 -27.13
N ARG A 145 -28.31 -14.24 -26.88
CA ARG A 145 -27.38 -13.14 -26.59
C ARG A 145 -26.65 -13.28 -25.24
N GLU A 146 -27.28 -13.89 -24.26
CA GLU A 146 -26.71 -14.13 -22.94
C GLU A 146 -25.55 -15.12 -23.01
N GLN A 147 -25.70 -16.20 -23.73
CA GLN A 147 -24.63 -17.15 -23.98
C GLN A 147 -23.41 -16.47 -24.58
N LEU A 148 -23.63 -15.70 -25.66
CA LEU A 148 -22.56 -15.00 -26.36
C LEU A 148 -21.84 -14.00 -25.45
N ALA A 149 -22.58 -13.28 -24.60
CA ALA A 149 -22.00 -12.31 -23.65
C ALA A 149 -21.07 -13.00 -22.62
N VAL A 150 -21.52 -14.14 -22.07
CA VAL A 150 -20.72 -14.92 -21.10
C VAL A 150 -19.48 -15.52 -21.78
N GLU A 151 -19.59 -16.02 -23.00
CA GLU A 151 -18.43 -16.52 -23.76
C GLU A 151 -17.39 -15.42 -24.01
N LYS A 152 -17.84 -14.23 -24.40
CA LYS A 152 -16.96 -13.09 -24.63
C LYS A 152 -16.32 -12.58 -23.34
N PHE A 153 -17.02 -12.64 -22.23
CA PHE A 153 -16.42 -12.31 -20.92
C PHE A 153 -15.35 -13.34 -20.52
N ALA A 154 -15.62 -14.63 -20.73
CA ALA A 154 -14.63 -15.67 -20.49
C ALA A 154 -13.38 -15.49 -21.37
N GLU A 155 -13.56 -15.13 -22.65
CA GLU A 155 -12.46 -14.81 -23.56
C GLU A 155 -11.65 -13.62 -23.07
N ALA A 156 -12.31 -12.57 -22.55
CA ALA A 156 -11.65 -11.41 -21.97
C ALA A 156 -10.80 -11.74 -20.74
N LEU A 157 -11.25 -12.63 -19.86
CA LEU A 157 -10.46 -13.11 -18.73
C LEU A 157 -9.18 -13.84 -19.17
N GLU A 158 -9.26 -14.63 -20.22
CA GLU A 158 -8.09 -15.33 -20.77
C GLU A 158 -7.04 -14.40 -21.40
N SER A 159 -7.39 -13.14 -21.67
CA SER A 159 -6.42 -12.15 -22.16
C SER A 159 -5.27 -11.91 -21.17
N ILE A 160 -5.50 -12.12 -19.86
CA ILE A 160 -4.48 -11.94 -18.82
C ILE A 160 -3.38 -12.99 -18.93
N PRO A 161 -3.65 -14.31 -18.84
CA PRO A 161 -2.61 -15.31 -19.03
C PRO A 161 -2.01 -15.31 -20.44
N LEU A 162 -2.75 -14.92 -21.47
CA LEU A 162 -2.21 -14.73 -22.82
C LEU A 162 -1.17 -13.60 -22.87
N ALA A 163 -1.44 -12.47 -22.22
CA ALA A 163 -0.48 -11.36 -22.14
C ALA A 163 0.78 -11.77 -21.35
N LEU A 164 0.62 -12.52 -20.26
CA LEU A 164 1.76 -13.04 -19.48
C LEU A 164 2.61 -13.98 -20.32
N ALA A 165 2.01 -14.93 -21.03
CA ALA A 165 2.71 -15.87 -21.90
C ALA A 165 3.48 -15.12 -23.00
N LYS A 166 2.83 -14.15 -23.66
CA LYS A 166 3.47 -13.32 -24.69
C LYS A 166 4.67 -12.54 -24.14
N ASN A 167 4.54 -11.92 -22.98
CA ASN A 167 5.62 -11.16 -22.35
C ASN A 167 6.77 -12.05 -21.88
N ALA A 168 6.48 -13.31 -21.53
CA ALA A 168 7.50 -14.34 -21.23
C ALA A 168 8.15 -14.96 -22.45
N GLY A 169 7.79 -14.53 -23.69
CA GLY A 169 8.34 -15.08 -24.93
C GLY A 169 7.78 -16.44 -25.31
N MET A 170 6.72 -16.90 -24.66
CA MET A 170 6.03 -18.15 -24.99
C MET A 170 5.08 -17.95 -26.19
N ASN A 171 4.75 -19.05 -26.88
CA ASN A 171 3.65 -19.02 -27.84
C ASN A 171 2.30 -18.91 -27.10
N PRO A 172 1.54 -17.81 -27.26
CA PRO A 172 0.30 -17.62 -26.50
C PRO A 172 -0.77 -18.67 -26.76
N ILE A 173 -0.83 -19.19 -27.97
CA ILE A 173 -1.83 -20.21 -28.37
C ILE A 173 -1.51 -21.54 -27.68
N ASP A 174 -0.26 -21.94 -27.67
CA ASP A 174 0.17 -23.17 -27.01
C ASP A 174 -0.02 -23.06 -25.49
N ALA A 175 0.35 -21.89 -24.91
CA ALA A 175 0.20 -21.63 -23.50
C ALA A 175 -1.26 -21.71 -23.03
N ILE A 176 -2.19 -21.05 -23.72
CA ILE A 176 -3.61 -21.08 -23.33
C ILE A 176 -4.23 -22.48 -23.53
N THR A 177 -3.79 -23.20 -24.56
CA THR A 177 -4.28 -24.55 -24.83
C THR A 177 -3.83 -25.52 -23.73
N GLN A 178 -2.58 -25.44 -23.30
CA GLN A 178 -2.06 -26.25 -22.20
C GLN A 178 -2.76 -25.88 -20.88
N LEU A 179 -2.94 -24.58 -20.61
CA LEU A 179 -3.60 -24.10 -19.41
C LEU A 179 -5.04 -24.61 -19.31
N ARG A 180 -5.81 -24.52 -20.41
CA ARG A 180 -7.18 -25.06 -20.48
C ARG A 180 -7.20 -26.57 -20.27
N SER A 181 -6.26 -27.30 -20.85
CA SER A 181 -6.17 -28.77 -20.72
C SER A 181 -5.92 -29.18 -19.28
N LYS A 182 -4.93 -28.53 -18.61
CA LYS A 182 -4.59 -28.80 -17.19
C LYS A 182 -5.75 -28.44 -16.26
N HIS A 183 -6.40 -27.30 -16.46
CA HIS A 183 -7.57 -26.92 -15.67
C HIS A 183 -8.77 -27.84 -15.88
N ALA A 184 -8.97 -28.35 -17.10
CA ALA A 184 -10.01 -29.35 -17.38
C ALA A 184 -9.71 -30.70 -16.69
N ALA A 185 -8.44 -31.07 -16.53
CA ALA A 185 -7.98 -32.22 -15.77
C ALA A 185 -8.11 -32.05 -14.25
N GLY A 186 -8.45 -30.84 -13.75
CA GLY A 186 -8.65 -30.55 -12.33
C GLY A 186 -7.48 -29.86 -11.63
N GLU A 187 -6.42 -29.53 -12.33
CA GLU A 187 -5.23 -28.82 -11.81
C GLU A 187 -5.54 -27.33 -11.69
N LYS A 188 -6.20 -26.92 -10.61
CA LYS A 188 -6.77 -25.57 -10.43
C LYS A 188 -5.74 -24.45 -10.25
N PHE A 189 -4.53 -24.78 -9.80
CA PHE A 189 -3.51 -23.82 -9.39
C PHE A 189 -2.47 -23.57 -10.48
N VAL A 190 -2.56 -24.23 -11.59
CA VAL A 190 -1.63 -24.07 -12.71
C VAL A 190 -1.83 -22.72 -13.40
N GLY A 191 -0.73 -21.99 -13.57
CA GLY A 191 -0.67 -20.69 -14.22
C GLY A 191 0.50 -20.58 -15.20
N VAL A 192 0.75 -19.35 -15.67
CA VAL A 192 1.90 -19.03 -16.52
C VAL A 192 3.08 -18.67 -15.63
N ASP A 193 4.09 -19.51 -15.57
CA ASP A 193 5.39 -19.20 -14.95
C ASP A 193 6.22 -18.37 -15.93
N VAL A 194 6.18 -17.05 -15.71
CA VAL A 194 6.89 -16.09 -16.57
C VAL A 194 8.41 -16.10 -16.39
N ILE A 195 8.90 -16.66 -15.28
CA ILE A 195 10.34 -16.72 -14.97
C ILE A 195 10.99 -17.87 -15.73
N ASN A 196 10.35 -19.02 -15.74
CA ASN A 196 10.87 -20.23 -16.39
C ASN A 196 10.26 -20.47 -17.80
N GLY A 197 9.28 -19.66 -18.22
CA GLY A 197 8.66 -19.78 -19.55
C GLY A 197 7.87 -21.10 -19.71
N LYS A 198 7.13 -21.51 -18.69
CA LYS A 198 6.35 -22.77 -18.69
C LYS A 198 4.97 -22.60 -18.08
N ILE A 199 4.12 -23.60 -18.27
CA ILE A 199 2.79 -23.70 -17.64
C ILE A 199 2.89 -24.70 -16.47
N ASP A 200 2.86 -24.17 -15.25
CA ASP A 200 3.09 -24.97 -14.03
C ASP A 200 2.32 -24.40 -12.84
N ASP A 201 2.34 -25.13 -11.69
CA ASP A 201 1.76 -24.73 -10.41
C ASP A 201 2.78 -23.96 -9.56
#